data_1ae2d7a20ca8a0e647ebc29fdc42e92b
#
_entry.id   1ae2d7a20ca8a0e647ebc29fdc42e92b
#
_cell.length_a   1.000
_cell.length_b   1.000
_cell.length_c   1.000
_cell.angle_alpha   90.00
_cell.angle_beta   90.00
_cell.angle_gamma   90.00
#
_symmetry.space_group_name_H-M   'P 1'
#
loop_
_entity.id
_entity.type
_entity.pdbx_description
1 polymer ?
#
loop_
_entity_poly.entity_id
_entity_poly.type
_entity_poly.pdbx_seq_one_letter_code
_entity_poly.pdbx_strand_id
1 'polypeptide(L)'
;MIRFALIVASTLGFFLTAALGNLMVPLLRAFRMEQNKIPERDRDTRQKPDEDPEPKPQVPTMGGLCLMVGTLAAVGVGWTAACIAQPELLGNEGLLMTRLLIGLFGGLLFGAVGLADDIIRMRRHSPLGLRRTTRLGLEMTAAAVIQVLLASNHCLASGITLPGLGYCELGWAAPVLWEVLLVVLAESVRVTDGIDGVLCGTAFAAMLGLMVSMTLLGWFPLAVLPAALAGALMAFLLWNFHPAKLLPGAVGSLFLSGILGSVPLSIGWPGLTLPLALPYWIEGGMIALQIIVYKGSHGRRQLFRTAPLHRWLEKRGFEPVTIFYFFAAIALMGFALTVQMAKIS
;
A
#
# COMPACT_ATOMS: atom_id res chain seq x y z
N MET A 1 28.89 -1.84 -7.89
CA MET A 1 28.77 -0.97 -6.70
C MET A 1 27.33 -0.58 -6.38
N ILE A 2 26.49 -0.21 -7.33
CA ILE A 2 25.05 0.15 -7.06
C ILE A 2 24.28 -1.00 -6.38
N ARG A 3 24.54 -2.28 -6.71
CA ARG A 3 23.92 -3.41 -5.99
C ARG A 3 24.12 -3.34 -4.47
N PHE A 4 25.22 -2.76 -4.03
CA PHE A 4 25.49 -2.53 -2.61
C PHE A 4 24.51 -1.52 -2.01
N ALA A 5 24.13 -0.46 -2.73
CA ALA A 5 23.15 0.51 -2.25
C ALA A 5 21.75 -0.12 -2.03
N LEU A 6 21.32 -1.06 -2.88
CA LEU A 6 20.06 -1.79 -2.69
C LEU A 6 20.11 -2.69 -1.45
N ILE A 7 21.24 -3.37 -1.22
CA ILE A 7 21.45 -4.19 -0.01
C ILE A 7 21.41 -3.29 1.23
N VAL A 8 22.11 -2.16 1.22
CA VAL A 8 22.11 -1.19 2.32
C VAL A 8 20.69 -0.68 2.60
N ALA A 9 19.96 -0.28 1.55
CA ALA A 9 18.60 0.22 1.69
C ALA A 9 17.65 -0.85 2.29
N SER A 10 17.71 -2.09 1.77
CA SER A 10 16.83 -3.16 2.24
C SER A 10 17.17 -3.60 3.67
N THR A 11 18.46 -3.73 4.01
CA THR A 11 18.88 -4.11 5.37
C THR A 11 18.55 -3.03 6.40
N LEU A 12 18.78 -1.75 6.07
CA LEU A 12 18.38 -0.64 6.94
C LEU A 12 16.87 -0.56 7.10
N GLY A 13 16.11 -0.71 6.01
CA GLY A 13 14.64 -0.78 6.06
C GLY A 13 14.16 -1.87 7.01
N PHE A 14 14.78 -3.05 6.95
CA PHE A 14 14.49 -4.16 7.85
C PHE A 14 14.81 -3.80 9.32
N PHE A 15 16.04 -3.44 9.64
CA PHE A 15 16.45 -3.22 11.03
C PHE A 15 15.75 -2.04 11.67
N LEU A 16 15.56 -0.91 10.94
CA LEU A 16 14.87 0.25 11.46
C LEU A 16 13.39 -0.05 11.73
N THR A 17 12.71 -0.73 10.81
CA THR A 17 11.30 -1.09 11.01
C THR A 17 11.14 -2.11 12.13
N ALA A 18 12.04 -3.09 12.26
CA ALA A 18 12.04 -4.02 13.38
C ALA A 18 12.25 -3.32 14.73
N ALA A 19 13.19 -2.38 14.79
CA ALA A 19 13.43 -1.60 16.02
C ALA A 19 12.23 -0.72 16.38
N LEU A 20 11.64 -0.02 15.38
CA LEU A 20 10.44 0.79 15.58
C LEU A 20 9.24 -0.06 16.01
N GLY A 21 9.07 -1.27 15.47
CA GLY A 21 8.01 -2.20 15.89
C GLY A 21 8.13 -2.57 17.36
N ASN A 22 9.35 -2.85 17.85
CA ASN A 22 9.61 -3.13 19.26
C ASN A 22 9.21 -1.96 20.18
N LEU A 23 9.40 -0.72 19.74
CA LEU A 23 9.02 0.48 20.46
C LEU A 23 7.52 0.76 20.37
N MET A 24 6.93 0.62 19.18
CA MET A 24 5.54 1.00 18.93
C MET A 24 4.52 0.02 19.52
N VAL A 25 4.82 -1.29 19.56
CA VAL A 25 3.90 -2.28 20.14
C VAL A 25 3.55 -1.98 21.61
N PRO A 26 4.52 -1.80 22.53
CA PRO A 26 4.19 -1.46 23.92
C PRO A 26 3.56 -0.08 24.04
N LEU A 27 4.03 0.92 23.27
CA LEU A 27 3.50 2.28 23.28
C LEU A 27 2.01 2.29 22.91
N LEU A 28 1.64 1.70 21.78
CA LEU A 28 0.25 1.66 21.31
C LEU A 28 -0.65 0.82 22.24
N ARG A 29 -0.11 -0.23 22.85
CA ARG A 29 -0.85 -1.00 23.87
C ARG A 29 -1.11 -0.17 25.12
N ALA A 30 -0.15 0.61 25.58
CA ALA A 30 -0.30 1.50 26.75
C ALA A 30 -1.39 2.55 26.50
N PHE A 31 -1.37 3.24 25.36
CA PHE A 31 -2.42 4.20 24.97
C PHE A 31 -3.80 3.54 24.91
N ARG A 32 -3.91 2.32 24.44
CA ARG A 32 -5.19 1.62 24.32
C ARG A 32 -5.72 1.11 25.66
N MET A 33 -4.86 0.67 26.56
CA MET A 33 -5.24 0.27 27.92
C MET A 33 -5.81 1.46 28.73
N GLU A 34 -5.28 2.66 28.49
CA GLU A 34 -5.78 3.89 29.11
C GLU A 34 -7.17 4.28 28.57
N GLN A 35 -7.42 4.04 27.28
CA GLN A 35 -8.72 4.28 26.64
C GLN A 35 -9.81 3.33 27.13
N ASN A 36 -9.51 2.10 27.44
CA ASN A 36 -10.48 1.10 27.97
C ASN A 36 -10.89 1.37 29.43
N LYS A 37 -10.22 2.29 30.14
CA LYS A 37 -10.58 2.72 31.51
C LYS A 37 -11.70 3.77 31.54
N ILE A 38 -12.10 4.34 30.42
CA ILE A 38 -13.20 5.28 30.31
C ILE A 38 -14.51 4.50 30.25
N PRO A 39 -15.47 4.68 31.19
CA PRO A 39 -16.72 3.93 31.17
C PRO A 39 -17.50 4.21 29.89
N GLU A 40 -17.92 3.18 29.19
CA GLU A 40 -18.85 3.26 28.05
C GLU A 40 -20.22 3.79 28.53
N ARG A 41 -20.38 5.10 28.56
CA ARG A 41 -21.70 5.74 28.54
C ARG A 41 -22.10 5.94 27.09
N ASP A 42 -23.17 5.26 26.69
CA ASP A 42 -23.83 5.23 25.38
C ASP A 42 -23.31 4.17 24.38
N ARG A 43 -23.57 2.90 24.70
CA ARG A 43 -23.87 1.91 23.65
C ARG A 43 -25.36 1.93 23.39
N ASP A 44 -25.73 2.43 22.23
CA ASP A 44 -27.09 2.41 21.70
C ASP A 44 -27.59 0.98 21.67
N THR A 45 -28.62 0.71 22.47
CA THR A 45 -29.26 -0.58 22.77
C THR A 45 -30.00 -1.13 21.55
N ARG A 46 -29.33 -1.61 20.54
CA ARG A 46 -29.93 -2.35 19.41
C ARG A 46 -29.10 -3.55 18.91
N GLN A 47 -28.44 -4.27 19.80
CA GLN A 47 -27.98 -5.62 19.50
C GLN A 47 -28.60 -6.61 20.47
N LYS A 48 -29.18 -7.67 19.89
CA LYS A 48 -29.83 -8.76 20.63
C LYS A 48 -28.83 -9.43 21.59
N PRO A 49 -29.26 -9.80 22.78
CA PRO A 49 -28.44 -10.53 23.74
C PRO A 49 -28.52 -12.03 23.43
N ASP A 50 -27.74 -12.49 22.46
CA ASP A 50 -27.48 -13.92 22.30
C ASP A 50 -26.06 -14.06 21.76
N GLU A 51 -25.22 -14.72 22.58
CA GLU A 51 -23.82 -15.06 22.40
C GLU A 51 -22.84 -13.90 22.59
N ASP A 52 -22.36 -13.72 23.82
CA ASP A 52 -21.13 -13.00 24.15
C ASP A 52 -19.93 -13.79 23.59
N PRO A 53 -19.35 -13.42 22.42
CA PRO A 53 -18.03 -13.92 22.08
C PRO A 53 -17.07 -13.21 23.03
N GLU A 54 -16.19 -13.98 23.68
CA GLU A 54 -15.07 -13.45 24.46
C GLU A 54 -14.43 -12.27 23.73
N PRO A 55 -14.17 -11.14 24.40
CA PRO A 55 -13.60 -9.95 23.73
C PRO A 55 -12.25 -10.34 23.16
N LYS A 56 -12.21 -10.58 21.83
CA LYS A 56 -10.95 -10.87 21.13
C LYS A 56 -9.96 -9.76 21.47
N PRO A 57 -8.73 -10.10 21.88
CA PRO A 57 -7.72 -9.11 22.21
C PRO A 57 -7.52 -8.20 20.98
N GLN A 58 -7.94 -6.96 21.15
CA GLN A 58 -7.94 -6.01 20.03
C GLN A 58 -6.50 -5.62 19.72
N VAL A 59 -5.97 -6.05 18.58
CA VAL A 59 -4.62 -5.74 18.13
C VAL A 59 -4.48 -4.23 17.83
N PRO A 60 -3.42 -3.55 18.29
CA PRO A 60 -3.22 -2.14 17.98
C PRO A 60 -3.03 -1.91 16.48
N THR A 61 -3.63 -0.83 15.98
CA THR A 61 -3.48 -0.32 14.61
C THR A 61 -2.41 0.79 14.56
N MET A 62 -2.16 1.38 13.39
CA MET A 62 -1.14 2.43 13.15
C MET A 62 0.31 1.92 13.05
N GLY A 63 0.53 0.62 12.93
CA GLY A 63 1.86 0.06 12.67
C GLY A 63 2.49 0.55 11.37
N GLY A 64 1.68 1.06 10.43
CA GLY A 64 2.15 1.68 9.19
C GLY A 64 3.11 2.86 9.40
N LEU A 65 3.08 3.52 10.57
CA LEU A 65 4.09 4.54 10.91
C LEU A 65 5.51 3.96 10.96
N CYS A 66 5.67 2.71 11.44
CA CYS A 66 6.96 2.03 11.42
C CYS A 66 7.45 1.82 9.99
N LEU A 67 6.53 1.45 9.08
CA LEU A 67 6.84 1.29 7.65
C LEU A 67 7.24 2.62 7.02
N MET A 68 6.49 3.70 7.26
CA MET A 68 6.78 5.02 6.71
C MET A 68 8.14 5.54 7.16
N VAL A 69 8.38 5.56 8.48
CA VAL A 69 9.63 6.12 9.05
C VAL A 69 10.83 5.24 8.70
N GLY A 70 10.70 3.92 8.81
CA GLY A 70 11.76 2.98 8.45
C GLY A 70 12.14 3.07 6.98
N THR A 71 11.15 3.15 6.08
CA THR A 71 11.38 3.31 4.64
C THR A 71 12.01 4.66 4.32
N LEU A 72 11.50 5.76 4.88
CA LEU A 72 12.04 7.11 4.64
C LEU A 72 13.53 7.21 4.99
N ALA A 73 13.89 6.74 6.18
CA ALA A 73 15.29 6.74 6.63
C ALA A 73 16.17 5.82 5.76
N ALA A 74 15.68 4.62 5.43
CA ALA A 74 16.41 3.67 4.61
C ALA A 74 16.62 4.14 3.16
N VAL A 75 15.62 4.84 2.57
CA VAL A 75 15.75 5.46 1.25
C VAL A 75 16.79 6.57 1.29
N GLY A 76 16.80 7.43 2.31
CA GLY A 76 17.80 8.49 2.44
C GLY A 76 19.23 7.95 2.45
N VAL A 77 19.50 6.95 3.30
CA VAL A 77 20.84 6.34 3.38
C VAL A 77 21.17 5.51 2.12
N GLY A 78 20.20 4.77 1.58
CA GLY A 78 20.38 4.00 0.35
C GLY A 78 20.69 4.89 -0.85
N TRP A 79 20.03 6.04 -0.97
CA TRP A 79 20.32 7.02 -2.02
C TRP A 79 21.72 7.62 -1.88
N THR A 80 22.11 8.04 -0.68
CA THR A 80 23.48 8.53 -0.45
C THR A 80 24.52 7.47 -0.77
N ALA A 81 24.27 6.21 -0.40
CA ALA A 81 25.16 5.09 -0.77
C ALA A 81 25.22 4.88 -2.29
N ALA A 82 24.11 5.07 -3.02
CA ALA A 82 24.10 5.00 -4.49
C ALA A 82 24.94 6.12 -5.12
N CYS A 83 24.81 7.35 -4.64
CA CYS A 83 25.59 8.50 -5.10
C CYS A 83 27.10 8.34 -4.82
N ILE A 84 27.49 7.80 -3.68
CA ILE A 84 28.90 7.49 -3.36
C ILE A 84 29.41 6.38 -4.28
N ALA A 85 28.59 5.37 -4.58
CA ALA A 85 28.99 4.25 -5.44
C ALA A 85 29.11 4.64 -6.92
N GLN A 86 28.37 5.64 -7.37
CA GLN A 86 28.39 6.20 -8.72
C GLN A 86 28.30 7.73 -8.68
N PRO A 87 29.43 8.43 -8.58
CA PRO A 87 29.46 9.90 -8.59
C PRO A 87 28.88 10.53 -9.86
N GLU A 88 28.82 9.78 -10.96
CA GLU A 88 28.21 10.21 -12.23
C GLU A 88 26.71 10.45 -12.12
N LEU A 89 26.05 9.81 -11.13
CA LEU A 89 24.65 10.10 -10.80
C LEU A 89 24.46 11.54 -10.35
N LEU A 90 25.48 12.16 -9.77
CA LEU A 90 25.50 13.55 -9.34
C LEU A 90 25.41 14.53 -10.53
N GLY A 91 25.85 14.17 -11.72
CA GLY A 91 25.76 14.97 -12.94
C GLY A 91 24.36 14.99 -13.60
N ASN A 92 23.59 13.93 -13.43
CA ASN A 92 22.21 13.78 -13.93
C ASN A 92 21.16 13.80 -12.81
N GLU A 93 21.52 14.30 -11.64
CA GLU A 93 20.77 14.17 -10.39
C GLU A 93 19.36 14.74 -10.43
N GLY A 94 19.16 15.85 -11.12
CA GLY A 94 17.91 16.59 -11.03
C GLY A 94 16.71 15.72 -11.36
N LEU A 95 16.76 14.98 -12.46
CA LEU A 95 15.60 14.20 -12.92
C LEU A 95 15.40 12.90 -12.09
N LEU A 96 16.49 12.17 -11.78
CA LEU A 96 16.41 10.93 -11.01
C LEU A 96 15.95 11.19 -9.58
N MET A 97 16.56 12.19 -8.92
CA MET A 97 16.15 12.60 -7.57
C MET A 97 14.70 13.07 -7.53
N THR A 98 14.29 13.87 -8.51
CA THR A 98 12.89 14.34 -8.61
C THR A 98 11.93 13.17 -8.74
N ARG A 99 12.19 12.19 -9.59
CA ARG A 99 11.34 10.99 -9.74
C ARG A 99 11.26 10.16 -8.46
N LEU A 100 12.39 9.97 -7.77
CA LEU A 100 12.46 9.30 -6.48
C LEU A 100 11.61 10.03 -5.43
N LEU A 101 11.80 11.35 -5.33
CA LEU A 101 11.09 12.18 -4.36
C LEU A 101 9.58 12.21 -4.65
N ILE A 102 9.14 12.30 -5.91
CA ILE A 102 7.71 12.28 -6.25
C ILE A 102 7.12 10.92 -5.88
N GLY A 103 7.78 9.81 -6.19
CA GLY A 103 7.34 8.48 -5.82
C GLY A 103 7.20 8.31 -4.30
N LEU A 104 8.22 8.71 -3.54
CA LEU A 104 8.21 8.67 -2.07
C LEU A 104 7.15 9.62 -1.48
N PHE A 105 7.06 10.84 -2.00
CA PHE A 105 6.10 11.85 -1.56
C PHE A 105 4.66 11.38 -1.81
N GLY A 106 4.39 10.67 -2.91
CA GLY A 106 3.10 10.05 -3.16
C GLY A 106 2.71 9.06 -2.06
N GLY A 107 3.63 8.20 -1.64
CA GLY A 107 3.41 7.34 -0.49
C GLY A 107 3.13 8.12 0.79
N LEU A 108 3.93 9.16 1.06
CA LEU A 108 3.77 9.99 2.26
C LEU A 108 2.44 10.76 2.28
N LEU A 109 1.99 11.30 1.14
CA LEU A 109 0.70 12.00 1.03
C LEU A 109 -0.48 11.07 1.32
N PHE A 110 -0.53 9.92 0.65
CA PHE A 110 -1.57 8.92 0.91
C PHE A 110 -1.48 8.38 2.34
N GLY A 111 -0.27 8.12 2.84
CA GLY A 111 -0.04 7.72 4.23
C GLY A 111 -0.50 8.78 5.24
N ALA A 112 -0.35 10.07 4.95
CA ALA A 112 -0.86 11.15 5.79
C ALA A 112 -2.40 11.16 5.85
N VAL A 113 -3.08 10.88 4.73
CA VAL A 113 -4.54 10.70 4.71
C VAL A 113 -4.93 9.51 5.61
N GLY A 114 -4.21 8.40 5.52
CA GLY A 114 -4.42 7.23 6.38
C GLY A 114 -4.14 7.53 7.85
N LEU A 115 -3.10 8.29 8.15
CA LEU A 115 -2.78 8.73 9.51
C LEU A 115 -3.90 9.59 10.09
N ALA A 116 -4.45 10.51 9.30
CA ALA A 116 -5.60 11.31 9.72
C ALA A 116 -6.84 10.41 10.02
N ASP A 117 -7.09 9.40 9.19
CA ASP A 117 -8.17 8.43 9.42
C ASP A 117 -7.97 7.65 10.73
N ASP A 118 -6.77 7.12 10.96
CA ASP A 118 -6.44 6.36 12.17
C ASP A 118 -6.47 7.22 13.44
N ILE A 119 -5.98 8.48 13.39
CA ILE A 119 -6.04 9.43 14.52
C ILE A 119 -7.49 9.77 14.87
N ILE A 120 -8.34 10.02 13.87
CA ILE A 120 -9.75 10.32 14.09
C ILE A 120 -10.47 9.11 14.69
N ARG A 121 -10.18 7.90 14.20
CA ARG A 121 -10.69 6.65 14.75
C ARG A 121 -10.32 6.47 16.22
N MET A 122 -9.07 6.76 16.56
CA MET A 122 -8.62 6.70 17.96
C MET A 122 -9.31 7.75 18.82
N ARG A 123 -9.36 9.03 18.38
CA ARG A 123 -9.95 10.12 19.18
C ARG A 123 -11.46 9.96 19.41
N ARG A 124 -12.17 9.40 18.44
CA ARG A 124 -13.63 9.21 18.52
C ARG A 124 -14.03 7.92 19.21
N HIS A 125 -13.10 7.07 19.62
CA HIS A 125 -13.37 5.73 20.18
C HIS A 125 -14.36 4.92 19.31
N SER A 126 -14.38 5.14 18.01
CA SER A 126 -15.33 4.57 17.07
C SER A 126 -14.58 3.78 15.99
N PRO A 127 -15.10 2.64 15.53
CA PRO A 127 -14.54 1.93 14.39
C PRO A 127 -14.62 2.75 13.09
N LEU A 128 -15.43 3.82 13.10
CA LEU A 128 -15.61 4.73 11.98
C LEU A 128 -14.57 5.87 12.05
N GLY A 129 -13.57 5.85 11.20
CA GLY A 129 -12.61 6.95 11.01
C GLY A 129 -13.22 8.15 10.27
N LEU A 130 -12.55 8.62 9.24
CA LEU A 130 -13.06 9.66 8.33
C LEU A 130 -14.33 9.18 7.61
N ARG A 131 -15.27 10.10 7.35
CA ARG A 131 -16.39 9.82 6.45
C ARG A 131 -15.83 9.43 5.07
N ARG A 132 -16.44 8.43 4.42
CA ARG A 132 -15.99 7.92 3.13
C ARG A 132 -15.82 9.04 2.09
N THR A 133 -16.75 9.99 2.04
CA THR A 133 -16.68 11.13 1.10
C THR A 133 -15.49 12.04 1.39
N THR A 134 -15.22 12.35 2.67
CA THR A 134 -14.08 13.17 3.08
C THR A 134 -12.75 12.48 2.74
N ARG A 135 -12.66 11.16 3.01
CA ARG A 135 -11.46 10.38 2.70
C ARG A 135 -11.20 10.33 1.21
N LEU A 136 -12.22 9.99 0.40
CA LEU A 136 -12.11 10.01 -1.07
C LEU A 136 -11.70 11.38 -1.61
N GLY A 137 -12.26 12.47 -1.05
CA GLY A 137 -11.84 13.82 -1.41
C GLY A 137 -10.37 14.11 -1.11
N LEU A 138 -9.86 13.63 0.04
CA LEU A 138 -8.44 13.77 0.38
C LEU A 138 -7.54 12.90 -0.50
N GLU A 139 -7.95 11.68 -0.81
CA GLU A 139 -7.23 10.79 -1.73
C GLU A 139 -7.16 11.38 -3.15
N MET A 140 -8.26 11.93 -3.66
CA MET A 140 -8.28 12.66 -4.94
C MET A 140 -7.36 13.88 -4.90
N THR A 141 -7.40 14.67 -3.82
CA THR A 141 -6.49 15.82 -3.68
C THR A 141 -5.02 15.36 -3.68
N ALA A 142 -4.70 14.27 -2.96
CA ALA A 142 -3.34 13.71 -2.93
C ALA A 142 -2.91 13.23 -4.33
N ALA A 143 -3.78 12.52 -5.05
CA ALA A 143 -3.52 12.06 -6.42
C ALA A 143 -3.31 13.25 -7.39
N ALA A 144 -4.15 14.28 -7.31
CA ALA A 144 -4.01 15.49 -8.12
C ALA A 144 -2.68 16.22 -7.85
N VAL A 145 -2.26 16.33 -6.59
CA VAL A 145 -0.97 16.93 -6.23
C VAL A 145 0.19 16.16 -6.85
N ILE A 146 0.16 14.81 -6.80
CA ILE A 146 1.19 13.97 -7.44
C ILE A 146 1.24 14.23 -8.93
N GLN A 147 0.11 14.32 -9.60
CA GLN A 147 0.05 14.58 -11.05
C GLN A 147 0.57 15.96 -11.42
N VAL A 148 0.22 17.00 -10.63
CA VAL A 148 0.78 18.34 -10.82
C VAL A 148 2.30 18.32 -10.68
N LEU A 149 2.84 17.62 -9.68
CA LEU A 149 4.29 17.47 -9.53
C LEU A 149 4.93 16.74 -10.71
N LEU A 150 4.30 15.66 -11.21
CA LEU A 150 4.79 14.94 -12.40
C LEU A 150 4.74 15.81 -13.65
N ALA A 151 3.66 16.57 -13.86
CA ALA A 151 3.51 17.46 -15.00
C ALA A 151 4.52 18.62 -14.96
N SER A 152 4.69 19.27 -13.80
CA SER A 152 5.64 20.37 -13.61
C SER A 152 7.09 19.96 -13.86
N ASN A 153 7.42 18.71 -13.67
CA ASN A 153 8.76 18.16 -13.89
C ASN A 153 8.88 17.36 -15.20
N HIS A 154 7.93 17.48 -16.12
CA HIS A 154 7.89 16.77 -17.41
C HIS A 154 8.03 15.23 -17.27
N CYS A 155 7.52 14.68 -16.18
CA CYS A 155 7.57 13.25 -15.86
C CYS A 155 6.21 12.55 -16.02
N LEU A 156 5.15 13.30 -16.36
CA LEU A 156 3.82 12.72 -16.50
C LEU A 156 3.76 11.83 -17.75
N ALA A 157 3.37 10.57 -17.57
CA ALA A 157 3.20 9.63 -18.67
C ALA A 157 1.98 10.00 -19.50
N SER A 158 2.17 10.19 -20.83
CA SER A 158 1.10 10.51 -21.79
C SER A 158 0.35 9.26 -22.29
N GLY A 159 0.84 8.07 -21.97
CA GLY A 159 0.27 6.81 -22.42
C GLY A 159 0.64 5.65 -21.51
N ILE A 160 0.22 4.45 -21.90
CA ILE A 160 0.44 3.20 -21.18
C ILE A 160 1.03 2.15 -22.10
N THR A 161 2.04 1.44 -21.64
CA THR A 161 2.56 0.25 -22.33
C THR A 161 1.84 -0.97 -21.79
N LEU A 162 1.18 -1.71 -22.67
CA LEU A 162 0.46 -2.95 -22.35
C LEU A 162 1.12 -4.15 -23.01
N PRO A 163 1.27 -5.29 -22.31
CA PRO A 163 1.81 -6.50 -22.89
C PRO A 163 1.00 -6.95 -24.11
N GLY A 164 1.65 -7.18 -25.24
CA GLY A 164 1.01 -7.64 -26.48
C GLY A 164 0.31 -6.56 -27.32
N LEU A 165 -0.01 -5.40 -26.75
CA LEU A 165 -0.63 -4.26 -27.45
C LEU A 165 0.36 -3.12 -27.74
N GLY A 166 1.54 -3.14 -27.11
CA GLY A 166 2.53 -2.09 -27.24
C GLY A 166 2.16 -0.80 -26.49
N TYR A 167 2.73 0.32 -26.91
CA TYR A 167 2.48 1.63 -26.34
C TYR A 167 1.17 2.21 -26.89
N CYS A 168 0.25 2.55 -25.99
CA CYS A 168 -1.03 3.19 -26.29
C CYS A 168 -0.98 4.64 -25.79
N GLU A 169 -1.02 5.61 -26.71
CA GLU A 169 -1.08 7.02 -26.36
C GLU A 169 -2.49 7.41 -25.91
N LEU A 170 -2.61 7.99 -24.72
CA LEU A 170 -3.88 8.40 -24.11
C LEU A 170 -4.13 9.90 -24.23
N GLY A 171 -3.09 10.66 -24.58
CA GLY A 171 -3.17 12.10 -24.75
C GLY A 171 -3.75 12.82 -23.52
N TRP A 172 -4.77 13.66 -23.76
CA TRP A 172 -5.44 14.42 -22.68
C TRP A 172 -6.21 13.55 -21.67
N ALA A 173 -6.51 12.30 -22.00
CA ALA A 173 -7.20 11.39 -21.09
C ALA A 173 -6.25 10.80 -20.02
N ALA A 174 -4.93 10.84 -20.26
CA ALA A 174 -3.95 10.24 -19.34
C ALA A 174 -4.06 10.78 -17.92
N PRO A 175 -4.10 12.10 -17.62
CA PRO A 175 -4.22 12.60 -16.26
C PRO A 175 -5.47 12.09 -15.54
N VAL A 176 -6.61 12.02 -16.23
CA VAL A 176 -7.87 11.53 -15.66
C VAL A 176 -7.77 10.04 -15.31
N LEU A 177 -7.14 9.25 -16.17
CA LEU A 177 -6.94 7.83 -15.93
C LEU A 177 -5.99 7.58 -14.78
N TRP A 178 -4.91 8.38 -14.65
CA TRP A 178 -3.96 8.25 -13.52
C TRP A 178 -4.60 8.68 -12.19
N GLU A 179 -5.47 9.68 -12.21
CA GLU A 179 -6.27 10.07 -11.04
C GLU A 179 -7.15 8.92 -10.57
N VAL A 180 -7.91 8.33 -11.48
CA VAL A 180 -8.77 7.18 -11.20
C VAL A 180 -7.96 5.98 -10.73
N LEU A 181 -6.82 5.69 -11.39
CA LEU A 181 -5.92 4.60 -11.04
C LEU A 181 -5.44 4.71 -9.59
N LEU A 182 -4.93 5.88 -9.19
CA LEU A 182 -4.41 6.12 -7.85
C LEU A 182 -5.49 5.95 -6.77
N VAL A 183 -6.67 6.55 -6.97
CA VAL A 183 -7.77 6.49 -5.99
C VAL A 183 -8.36 5.09 -5.91
N VAL A 184 -8.58 4.42 -7.03
CA VAL A 184 -9.12 3.04 -7.04
C VAL A 184 -8.10 2.07 -6.44
N LEU A 185 -6.81 2.27 -6.70
CA LEU A 185 -5.75 1.49 -6.07
C LEU A 185 -5.74 1.69 -4.55
N ALA A 186 -5.84 2.92 -4.07
CA ALA A 186 -5.87 3.24 -2.64
C ALA A 186 -7.02 2.52 -1.92
N GLU A 187 -8.22 2.61 -2.46
CA GLU A 187 -9.38 1.90 -1.89
C GLU A 187 -9.23 0.37 -1.98
N SER A 188 -8.63 -0.17 -3.04
CA SER A 188 -8.41 -1.62 -3.21
C SER A 188 -7.38 -2.17 -2.22
N VAL A 189 -6.26 -1.48 -2.05
CA VAL A 189 -5.21 -1.86 -1.08
C VAL A 189 -5.75 -1.82 0.34
N ARG A 190 -6.52 -0.78 0.68
CA ARG A 190 -7.14 -0.63 2.00
C ARG A 190 -8.12 -1.74 2.33
N VAL A 191 -8.87 -2.22 1.35
CA VAL A 191 -9.80 -3.35 1.52
C VAL A 191 -9.06 -4.65 1.83
N THR A 192 -7.87 -4.84 1.27
CA THR A 192 -7.06 -6.06 1.45
C THR A 192 -6.47 -6.16 2.87
N ASP A 193 -6.45 -5.07 3.65
CA ASP A 193 -6.02 -5.05 5.05
C ASP A 193 -7.10 -5.63 5.99
N GLY A 194 -7.60 -6.81 5.66
CA GLY A 194 -8.64 -7.52 6.41
C GLY A 194 -8.18 -8.76 7.15
N ILE A 195 -7.01 -9.30 6.80
CA ILE A 195 -6.43 -10.52 7.39
C ILE A 195 -4.96 -10.28 7.72
N ASP A 196 -4.53 -10.85 8.85
CA ASP A 196 -3.17 -10.77 9.36
C ASP A 196 -2.14 -11.17 8.29
N GLY A 197 -1.18 -10.27 8.03
CA GLY A 197 -0.06 -10.49 7.13
C GLY A 197 -0.36 -10.34 5.64
N VAL A 198 -1.60 -10.48 5.18
CA VAL A 198 -1.94 -10.52 3.74
C VAL A 198 -1.50 -9.26 3.03
N LEU A 199 -1.84 -8.08 3.55
CA LEU A 199 -1.43 -6.81 2.95
C LEU A 199 0.09 -6.69 2.85
N CYS A 200 0.81 -6.95 3.94
CA CYS A 200 2.26 -6.78 3.98
C CYS A 200 3.01 -7.82 3.15
N GLY A 201 2.52 -9.07 3.13
CA GLY A 201 3.12 -10.13 2.31
C GLY A 201 2.93 -9.91 0.81
N THR A 202 1.76 -9.49 0.39
CA THR A 202 1.49 -9.15 -1.02
C THR A 202 2.24 -7.90 -1.46
N ALA A 203 2.32 -6.88 -0.60
CA ALA A 203 3.13 -5.68 -0.86
C ALA A 203 4.62 -5.99 -0.94
N PHE A 204 5.14 -6.90 -0.11
CA PHE A 204 6.53 -7.35 -0.20
C PHE A 204 6.85 -7.95 -1.57
N ALA A 205 6.02 -8.86 -2.08
CA ALA A 205 6.19 -9.44 -3.41
C ALA A 205 6.11 -8.36 -4.51
N ALA A 206 5.18 -7.41 -4.39
CA ALA A 206 5.04 -6.30 -5.32
C ALA A 206 6.29 -5.39 -5.33
N MET A 207 6.86 -5.07 -4.16
CA MET A 207 8.08 -4.26 -4.05
C MET A 207 9.29 -4.97 -4.66
N LEU A 208 9.42 -6.30 -4.49
CA LEU A 208 10.45 -7.07 -5.19
C LEU A 208 10.26 -7.02 -6.71
N GLY A 209 9.02 -7.14 -7.19
CA GLY A 209 8.69 -7.05 -8.61
C GLY A 209 9.05 -5.68 -9.18
N LEU A 210 8.70 -4.61 -8.46
CA LEU A 210 9.02 -3.25 -8.85
C LEU A 210 10.54 -3.01 -8.87
N MET A 211 11.26 -3.45 -7.85
CA MET A 211 12.72 -3.36 -7.76
C MET A 211 13.41 -4.03 -8.96
N VAL A 212 13.00 -5.26 -9.28
CA VAL A 212 13.58 -6.02 -10.41
C VAL A 212 13.22 -5.35 -11.73
N SER A 213 11.98 -4.93 -11.92
CA SER A 213 11.53 -4.28 -13.16
C SER A 213 12.23 -2.93 -13.39
N MET A 214 12.38 -2.12 -12.35
CA MET A 214 13.14 -0.85 -12.45
C MET A 214 14.60 -1.09 -12.84
N THR A 215 15.20 -2.18 -12.33
CA THR A 215 16.55 -2.57 -12.69
C THR A 215 16.66 -2.96 -14.18
N LEU A 216 15.68 -3.71 -14.69
CA LEU A 216 15.63 -4.15 -16.09
C LEU A 216 15.36 -2.98 -17.06
N LEU A 217 14.54 -2.02 -16.64
CA LEU A 217 14.23 -0.81 -17.42
C LEU A 217 15.31 0.28 -17.35
N GLY A 218 16.44 0.02 -16.70
CA GLY A 218 17.53 1.00 -16.58
C GLY A 218 17.34 2.05 -15.50
N TRP A 219 16.26 1.99 -14.71
CA TRP A 219 15.98 2.90 -13.58
C TRP A 219 16.62 2.40 -12.28
N PHE A 220 17.79 1.79 -12.36
CA PHE A 220 18.46 1.12 -11.25
C PHE A 220 18.63 1.98 -9.98
N PRO A 221 19.01 3.27 -10.04
CA PRO A 221 19.15 4.08 -8.83
C PRO A 221 17.85 4.28 -8.07
N LEU A 222 16.71 4.33 -8.77
CA LEU A 222 15.39 4.50 -8.18
C LEU A 222 14.89 3.22 -7.49
N ALA A 223 15.47 2.06 -7.82
CA ALA A 223 15.16 0.78 -7.17
C ALA A 223 15.51 0.75 -5.67
N VAL A 224 16.25 1.75 -5.16
CA VAL A 224 16.51 1.95 -3.72
C VAL A 224 15.22 2.07 -2.92
N LEU A 225 14.20 2.76 -3.45
CA LEU A 225 12.93 2.94 -2.75
C LEU A 225 12.15 1.61 -2.57
N PRO A 226 11.85 0.83 -3.63
CA PRO A 226 11.20 -0.46 -3.43
C PRO A 226 12.08 -1.47 -2.66
N ALA A 227 13.41 -1.39 -2.75
CA ALA A 227 14.31 -2.22 -1.94
C ALA A 227 14.18 -1.90 -0.44
N ALA A 228 14.22 -0.61 -0.07
CA ALA A 228 14.05 -0.16 1.31
C ALA A 228 12.70 -0.59 1.88
N LEU A 229 11.62 -0.41 1.11
CA LEU A 229 10.27 -0.79 1.52
C LEU A 229 10.09 -2.31 1.60
N ALA A 230 10.71 -3.09 0.70
CA ALA A 230 10.71 -4.55 0.80
C ALA A 230 11.36 -5.01 2.11
N GLY A 231 12.51 -4.45 2.49
CA GLY A 231 13.15 -4.72 3.78
C GLY A 231 12.24 -4.36 4.96
N ALA A 232 11.62 -3.17 4.93
CA ALA A 232 10.70 -2.71 5.95
C ALA A 232 9.47 -3.62 6.08
N LEU A 233 8.88 -4.07 4.98
CA LEU A 233 7.74 -4.99 4.96
C LEU A 233 8.08 -6.37 5.53
N MET A 234 9.26 -6.90 5.19
CA MET A 234 9.72 -8.16 5.74
C MET A 234 9.89 -8.08 7.26
N ALA A 235 10.44 -6.98 7.77
CA ALA A 235 10.52 -6.74 9.21
C ALA A 235 9.15 -6.58 9.86
N PHE A 236 8.25 -5.85 9.21
CA PHE A 236 6.91 -5.62 9.75
C PHE A 236 6.09 -6.91 9.83
N LEU A 237 6.31 -7.87 8.94
CA LEU A 237 5.69 -9.20 9.01
C LEU A 237 6.02 -9.95 10.31
N LEU A 238 7.13 -9.66 11.00
CA LEU A 238 7.43 -10.24 12.34
C LEU A 238 6.33 -9.88 13.36
N TRP A 239 5.63 -8.77 13.15
CA TRP A 239 4.58 -8.28 14.03
C TRP A 239 3.18 -8.47 13.46
N ASN A 240 3.06 -8.52 12.14
CA ASN A 240 1.79 -8.55 11.43
C ASN A 240 1.37 -9.95 10.97
N PHE A 241 2.30 -10.93 10.95
CA PHE A 241 1.95 -12.31 10.61
C PHE A 241 1.01 -12.92 11.67
N HIS A 242 0.14 -13.83 11.24
CA HIS A 242 -0.85 -14.46 12.13
C HIS A 242 -0.20 -15.31 13.26
N PRO A 243 -0.63 -15.14 14.53
CA PRO A 243 -1.55 -14.13 15.06
C PRO A 243 -0.87 -12.75 15.17
N ALA A 244 -1.46 -11.73 14.57
CA ALA A 244 -0.87 -10.40 14.50
C ALA A 244 -0.75 -9.75 15.89
N LYS A 245 0.38 -9.06 16.12
CA LYS A 245 0.65 -8.25 17.31
C LYS A 245 0.51 -6.76 17.03
N LEU A 246 0.55 -6.37 15.75
CA LEU A 246 0.44 -5.00 15.24
C LEU A 246 -0.15 -5.02 13.84
N LEU A 247 -1.14 -4.18 13.59
CA LEU A 247 -1.76 -4.02 12.26
C LEU A 247 -1.23 -2.77 11.57
N PRO A 248 -1.07 -2.78 10.24
CA PRO A 248 -0.62 -1.62 9.46
C PRO A 248 -1.57 -0.43 9.61
N GLY A 249 -2.87 -0.67 9.67
CA GLY A 249 -3.91 0.36 9.74
C GLY A 249 -4.07 1.14 8.44
N ALA A 250 -4.93 2.17 8.47
CA ALA A 250 -5.17 3.00 7.31
C ALA A 250 -3.90 3.75 6.87
N VAL A 251 -3.04 4.14 7.81
CA VAL A 251 -1.76 4.77 7.51
C VAL A 251 -0.86 3.85 6.66
N GLY A 252 -0.75 2.56 7.02
CA GLY A 252 0.07 1.60 6.29
C GLY A 252 -0.50 1.25 4.93
N SER A 253 -1.79 0.93 4.85
CA SER A 253 -2.44 0.55 3.60
C SER A 253 -2.43 1.69 2.57
N LEU A 254 -2.71 2.93 2.97
CA LEU A 254 -2.66 4.07 2.08
C LEU A 254 -1.22 4.46 1.70
N PHE A 255 -0.26 4.40 2.62
CA PHE A 255 1.16 4.59 2.29
C PHE A 255 1.63 3.61 1.20
N LEU A 256 1.31 2.33 1.34
CA LEU A 256 1.65 1.31 0.36
C LEU A 256 0.98 1.56 -0.99
N SER A 257 -0.30 1.94 -1.00
CA SER A 257 -1.00 2.26 -2.25
C SER A 257 -0.40 3.48 -2.96
N GLY A 258 -0.01 4.50 -2.19
CA GLY A 258 0.67 5.68 -2.72
C GLY A 258 1.98 5.32 -3.41
N ILE A 259 2.83 4.48 -2.80
CA ILE A 259 4.08 3.99 -3.42
C ILE A 259 3.80 3.15 -4.67
N LEU A 260 2.88 2.17 -4.56
CA LEU A 260 2.53 1.26 -5.67
C LEU A 260 1.99 2.00 -6.90
N GLY A 261 1.32 3.13 -6.71
CA GLY A 261 0.80 3.94 -7.80
C GLY A 261 1.78 5.00 -8.30
N SER A 262 2.36 5.79 -7.39
CA SER A 262 3.18 6.95 -7.77
C SER A 262 4.56 6.59 -8.32
N VAL A 263 5.18 5.49 -7.87
CA VAL A 263 6.51 5.09 -8.38
C VAL A 263 6.46 4.66 -9.84
N PRO A 264 5.56 3.76 -10.29
CA PRO A 264 5.42 3.45 -11.71
C PRO A 264 5.08 4.68 -12.56
N LEU A 265 4.24 5.59 -12.06
CA LEU A 265 3.95 6.85 -12.73
C LEU A 265 5.20 7.74 -12.86
N SER A 266 6.01 7.84 -11.80
CA SER A 266 7.20 8.72 -11.78
C SER A 266 8.29 8.26 -12.75
N ILE A 267 8.39 6.96 -13.02
CA ILE A 267 9.34 6.42 -14.01
C ILE A 267 8.78 6.40 -15.44
N GLY A 268 7.51 6.82 -15.62
CA GLY A 268 6.87 6.82 -16.93
C GLY A 268 6.29 5.45 -17.36
N TRP A 269 6.15 4.50 -16.42
CA TRP A 269 5.66 3.15 -16.68
C TRP A 269 4.41 2.80 -15.85
N PRO A 270 3.30 3.54 -16.00
CA PRO A 270 2.08 3.32 -15.21
C PRO A 270 1.49 1.92 -15.38
N GLY A 271 1.72 1.27 -16.54
CA GLY A 271 1.27 -0.10 -16.81
C GLY A 271 1.79 -1.15 -15.84
N LEU A 272 2.95 -0.92 -15.20
CA LEU A 272 3.50 -1.83 -14.19
C LEU A 272 2.58 -1.95 -12.95
N THR A 273 1.78 -0.93 -12.66
CA THR A 273 0.84 -0.97 -11.53
C THR A 273 -0.20 -2.08 -11.68
N LEU A 274 -0.56 -2.45 -12.92
CA LEU A 274 -1.57 -3.47 -13.18
C LEU A 274 -1.17 -4.85 -12.62
N PRO A 275 -0.03 -5.45 -13.04
CA PRO A 275 0.39 -6.72 -12.49
C PRO A 275 0.91 -6.62 -11.04
N LEU A 276 1.58 -5.54 -10.65
CA LEU A 276 2.06 -5.34 -9.28
C LEU A 276 0.93 -5.36 -8.25
N ALA A 277 -0.19 -4.78 -8.59
CA ALA A 277 -1.34 -4.65 -7.70
C ALA A 277 -2.41 -5.76 -7.93
N LEU A 278 -2.07 -6.86 -8.60
CA LEU A 278 -2.99 -7.92 -8.97
C LEU A 278 -3.88 -8.41 -7.80
N PRO A 279 -3.35 -8.75 -6.61
CA PRO A 279 -4.20 -9.19 -5.50
C PRO A 279 -5.18 -8.10 -5.05
N TYR A 280 -4.78 -6.83 -5.09
CA TYR A 280 -5.61 -5.70 -4.70
C TYR A 280 -6.73 -5.43 -5.72
N TRP A 281 -6.44 -5.57 -7.03
CA TRP A 281 -7.46 -5.46 -8.07
C TRP A 281 -8.54 -6.53 -7.95
N ILE A 282 -8.18 -7.74 -7.54
CA ILE A 282 -9.15 -8.83 -7.30
C ILE A 282 -10.07 -8.46 -6.14
N GLU A 283 -9.53 -7.99 -5.02
CA GLU A 283 -10.30 -7.59 -3.84
C GLU A 283 -11.20 -6.37 -4.11
N GLY A 284 -10.60 -5.31 -4.63
CA GLY A 284 -11.33 -4.07 -4.96
C GLY A 284 -12.34 -4.27 -6.07
N GLY A 285 -11.98 -5.05 -7.10
CA GLY A 285 -12.86 -5.40 -8.23
C GLY A 285 -14.09 -6.19 -7.79
N MET A 286 -13.92 -7.15 -6.89
CA MET A 286 -15.05 -7.90 -6.33
C MET A 286 -16.04 -6.99 -5.60
N ILE A 287 -15.54 -6.01 -4.83
CA ILE A 287 -16.40 -5.01 -4.17
C ILE A 287 -17.05 -4.07 -5.19
N ALA A 288 -16.28 -3.59 -6.17
CA ALA A 288 -16.80 -2.69 -7.19
C ALA A 288 -17.95 -3.35 -7.97
N LEU A 289 -17.76 -4.60 -8.41
CA LEU A 289 -18.80 -5.40 -9.09
C LEU A 289 -20.03 -5.60 -8.20
N GLN A 290 -19.83 -5.90 -6.91
CA GLN A 290 -20.93 -6.04 -5.96
C GLN A 290 -21.74 -4.73 -5.86
N ILE A 291 -21.07 -3.58 -5.76
CA ILE A 291 -21.73 -2.27 -5.65
C ILE A 291 -22.49 -1.93 -6.94
N ILE A 292 -21.89 -2.20 -8.11
CA ILE A 292 -22.51 -1.95 -9.42
C ILE A 292 -23.81 -2.76 -9.56
N VAL A 293 -23.76 -4.08 -9.30
CA VAL A 293 -24.92 -4.96 -9.41
C VAL A 293 -25.98 -4.60 -8.37
N TYR A 294 -25.60 -4.31 -7.13
CA TYR A 294 -26.53 -3.94 -6.08
C TYR A 294 -27.26 -2.64 -6.40
N LYS A 295 -26.54 -1.60 -6.82
CA LYS A 295 -27.14 -0.32 -7.23
C LYS A 295 -27.96 -0.45 -8.51
N GLY A 296 -27.46 -1.14 -9.52
CA GLY A 296 -28.16 -1.35 -10.79
C GLY A 296 -29.47 -2.17 -10.63
N SER A 297 -29.51 -3.06 -9.63
CA SER A 297 -30.72 -3.82 -9.30
C SER A 297 -31.64 -3.16 -8.27
N HIS A 298 -31.39 -1.85 -7.95
CA HIS A 298 -32.12 -1.13 -6.89
C HIS A 298 -32.16 -1.88 -5.55
N GLY A 299 -31.03 -2.50 -5.17
CA GLY A 299 -30.90 -3.24 -3.91
C GLY A 299 -31.47 -4.67 -3.92
N ARG A 300 -31.98 -5.16 -5.07
CA ARG A 300 -32.67 -6.47 -5.13
C ARG A 300 -31.73 -7.65 -5.37
N ARG A 301 -30.57 -7.44 -5.98
CA ARG A 301 -29.63 -8.53 -6.32
C ARG A 301 -28.26 -8.30 -5.68
N GLN A 302 -27.70 -9.37 -5.12
CA GLN A 302 -26.32 -9.43 -4.66
C GLN A 302 -25.59 -10.43 -5.55
N LEU A 303 -24.47 -9.99 -6.19
CA LEU A 303 -23.66 -10.86 -7.03
C LEU A 303 -22.93 -11.91 -6.19
N PHE A 304 -22.33 -11.45 -5.10
CA PHE A 304 -21.62 -12.29 -4.15
C PHE A 304 -22.32 -12.28 -2.79
N ARG A 305 -22.52 -13.44 -2.18
CA ARG A 305 -23.06 -13.55 -0.81
C ARG A 305 -22.15 -12.90 0.23
N THR A 306 -20.84 -12.88 -0.08
CA THR A 306 -19.81 -12.26 0.75
C THR A 306 -18.75 -11.66 -0.16
N ALA A 307 -18.43 -10.40 0.03
CA ALA A 307 -17.32 -9.67 -0.57
C ALA A 307 -16.60 -8.92 0.55
N PRO A 308 -15.32 -8.72 0.48
CA PRO A 308 -14.33 -9.13 -0.54
C PRO A 308 -13.95 -10.62 -0.49
N LEU A 309 -12.99 -11.06 -1.35
CA LEU A 309 -12.60 -12.46 -1.52
C LEU A 309 -12.06 -13.10 -0.23
N HIS A 310 -11.22 -12.38 0.54
CA HIS A 310 -10.68 -12.91 1.78
C HIS A 310 -11.80 -13.28 2.77
N ARG A 311 -12.85 -12.45 2.93
CA ARG A 311 -14.01 -12.76 3.79
C ARG A 311 -14.82 -13.94 3.29
N TRP A 312 -14.86 -14.14 1.97
CA TRP A 312 -15.51 -15.30 1.39
C TRP A 312 -14.76 -16.59 1.72
N LEU A 313 -13.41 -16.56 1.69
CA LEU A 313 -12.56 -17.68 2.09
C LEU A 313 -12.71 -17.98 3.59
N GLU A 314 -12.68 -16.96 4.47
CA GLU A 314 -12.91 -17.12 5.92
C GLU A 314 -14.25 -17.80 6.21
N LYS A 315 -15.33 -17.34 5.57
CA LYS A 315 -16.65 -17.97 5.73
C LYS A 315 -16.75 -19.40 5.22
N ARG A 316 -15.82 -19.83 4.36
CA ARG A 316 -15.66 -21.20 3.93
C ARG A 316 -14.83 -22.06 4.87
N GLY A 317 -14.32 -21.48 5.95
CA GLY A 317 -13.53 -22.16 6.97
C GLY A 317 -12.04 -22.25 6.67
N PHE A 318 -11.52 -21.47 5.69
CA PHE A 318 -10.08 -21.40 5.48
C PHE A 318 -9.41 -20.64 6.62
N GLU A 319 -8.32 -21.19 7.12
CA GLU A 319 -7.50 -20.55 8.15
C GLU A 319 -6.79 -19.29 7.60
N PRO A 320 -6.53 -18.25 8.44
CA PRO A 320 -5.85 -17.03 8.02
C PRO A 320 -4.51 -17.27 7.34
N VAL A 321 -3.74 -18.27 7.80
CA VAL A 321 -2.45 -18.64 7.20
C VAL A 321 -2.62 -19.21 5.80
N THR A 322 -3.66 -20.02 5.56
CA THR A 322 -3.98 -20.55 4.23
C THR A 322 -4.36 -19.42 3.27
N ILE A 323 -5.15 -18.47 3.76
CA ILE A 323 -5.55 -17.29 2.96
C ILE A 323 -4.31 -16.43 2.65
N PHE A 324 -3.39 -16.25 3.60
CA PHE A 324 -2.12 -15.57 3.36
C PHE A 324 -1.34 -16.20 2.21
N TYR A 325 -1.16 -17.53 2.21
CA TYR A 325 -0.43 -18.22 1.13
C TYR A 325 -1.16 -18.12 -0.21
N PHE A 326 -2.49 -18.16 -0.23
CA PHE A 326 -3.27 -17.97 -1.44
C PHE A 326 -3.02 -16.58 -2.07
N PHE A 327 -3.08 -15.52 -1.25
CA PHE A 327 -2.80 -14.17 -1.73
C PHE A 327 -1.33 -13.95 -2.08
N ALA A 328 -0.40 -14.57 -1.35
CA ALA A 328 1.02 -14.56 -1.68
C ALA A 328 1.30 -15.20 -3.04
N ALA A 329 0.63 -16.30 -3.38
CA ALA A 329 0.74 -16.93 -4.70
C ALA A 329 0.25 -15.98 -5.82
N ILE A 330 -0.88 -15.29 -5.62
CA ILE A 330 -1.37 -14.28 -6.58
C ILE A 330 -0.38 -13.12 -6.73
N ALA A 331 0.21 -12.67 -5.62
CA ALA A 331 1.21 -11.59 -5.64
C ALA A 331 2.49 -12.02 -6.37
N LEU A 332 2.93 -13.27 -6.21
CA LEU A 332 4.06 -13.84 -6.95
C LEU A 332 3.75 -13.97 -8.46
N MET A 333 2.52 -14.29 -8.83
CA MET A 333 2.10 -14.22 -10.24
C MET A 333 2.19 -12.78 -10.76
N GLY A 334 1.71 -11.81 -9.98
CA GLY A 334 1.85 -10.38 -10.30
C GLY A 334 3.31 -9.96 -10.45
N PHE A 335 4.19 -10.38 -9.54
CA PHE A 335 5.64 -10.20 -9.65
C PHE A 335 6.19 -10.74 -10.98
N ALA A 336 5.89 -11.99 -11.31
CA ALA A 336 6.38 -12.62 -12.54
C ALA A 336 5.90 -11.89 -13.80
N LEU A 337 4.64 -11.49 -13.84
CA LEU A 337 4.06 -10.70 -14.94
C LEU A 337 4.73 -9.33 -15.07
N THR A 338 5.00 -8.65 -13.95
CA THR A 338 5.68 -7.35 -13.92
C THR A 338 7.09 -7.45 -14.50
N VAL A 339 7.86 -8.46 -14.07
CA VAL A 339 9.20 -8.72 -14.58
C VAL A 339 9.17 -9.08 -16.06
N GLN A 340 8.20 -9.88 -16.48
CA GLN A 340 8.06 -10.24 -17.90
C GLN A 340 7.69 -9.02 -18.76
N MET A 341 6.82 -8.15 -18.25
CA MET A 341 6.46 -6.89 -18.92
C MET A 341 7.68 -5.98 -19.10
N ALA A 342 8.53 -5.86 -18.07
CA ALA A 342 9.76 -5.08 -18.14
C ALA A 342 10.84 -5.66 -19.08
N LYS A 343 10.79 -6.96 -19.42
CA LYS A 343 11.72 -7.60 -20.36
C LYS A 343 11.31 -7.43 -21.82
N ILE A 344 10.01 -7.30 -22.09
CA ILE A 344 9.48 -7.22 -23.46
C ILE A 344 9.55 -5.78 -23.99
N SER A 345 9.70 -4.82 -23.12
CA SER A 345 9.83 -3.39 -23.43
C SER A 345 11.27 -3.01 -23.69
#